data_d193556052c71d85883977dd048c810c
#
_entry.id   d193556052c71d85883977dd048c810c
#
_cell.length_a   1.000
_cell.length_b   1.000
_cell.length_c   1.000
_cell.angle_alpha   90.00
_cell.angle_beta   90.00
_cell.angle_gamma   90.00
#
_symmetry.space_group_name_H-M   'P 1'
#
loop_
_entity.id
_entity.type
_entity.pdbx_description
1 polymer ?
#
loop_
_entity_poly.entity_id
_entity_poly.type
_entity_poly.pdbx_seq_one_letter_code
_entity_poly.pdbx_strand_id
1 'polypeptide(L)'
;MANHPSLAQFPSQLAMPTNNNSFPPVNTRQLKISAKSIQAIMQQSQLLTSKIADSEQFAHDLMSAAQLSNKAEVDKLITSTGITIKFDTKFTPDGIQIRFTEHACCGLTLILDW
;
A
#
# COMPACT_ATOMS: atom_id res chain seq x y z
N MET A 1 -33.25 7.26 -14.43
CA MET A 1 -32.90 7.01 -14.55
C MET A 1 -32.23 6.94 -14.47
N ALA A 2 -32.29 7.33 -14.44
CA ALA A 2 -31.61 7.18 -14.65
C ALA A 2 -30.89 7.33 -14.47
N ASN A 3 -30.98 7.66 -14.50
CA ASN A 3 -30.36 7.67 -14.59
C ASN A 3 -29.70 7.95 -14.23
N HIS A 4 -29.57 8.45 -14.21
CA HIS A 4 -28.98 8.66 -14.20
C HIS A 4 -28.27 9.06 -14.04
N PRO A 5 -28.32 9.37 -13.98
CA PRO A 5 -27.73 9.77 -14.06
C PRO A 5 -27.09 10.16 -13.56
N SER A 6 -27.10 10.53 -13.57
CA SER A 6 -26.52 10.84 -13.47
C SER A 6 -25.82 11.06 -12.89
N LEU A 7 -25.75 11.27 -12.80
CA LEU A 7 -25.08 11.45 -12.62
C LEU A 7 -24.26 11.55 -12.70
N ALA A 8 -24.33 11.54 -12.90
CA ALA A 8 -23.67 11.60 -13.27
C ALA A 8 -23.12 12.16 -13.49
N GLN A 9 -23.20 12.66 -13.57
CA GLN A 9 -22.87 13.27 -13.92
C GLN A 9 -22.30 13.90 -13.40
N PHE A 10 -22.38 14.43 -13.06
CA PHE A 10 -21.81 15.17 -12.80
C PHE A 10 -21.18 15.61 -13.05
N PRO A 11 -21.15 15.84 -13.11
CA PRO A 11 -20.62 16.47 -13.52
C PRO A 11 -19.89 16.78 -13.81
N SER A 12 -19.90 16.97 -14.27
CA SER A 12 -19.32 17.42 -14.76
C SER A 12 -18.94 18.05 -14.75
N GLN A 13 -19.09 18.43 -14.74
CA GLN A 13 -18.85 19.17 -14.86
C GLN A 13 -18.44 19.75 -14.56
N LEU A 14 -18.53 19.87 -14.34
CA LEU A 14 -18.09 20.63 -14.10
C LEU A 14 -17.60 21.23 -14.46
N ALA A 15 -18.13 21.14 -14.56
CA ALA A 15 -17.56 21.92 -15.33
C ALA A 15 -16.42 22.34 -15.30
N MET A 16 -16.03 22.17 -15.64
CA MET A 16 -14.90 22.62 -15.72
C MET A 16 -14.81 23.86 -16.24
N PRO A 17 -14.15 24.42 -15.76
CA PRO A 17 -13.96 25.68 -16.28
C PRO A 17 -13.55 25.57 -17.61
N THR A 18 -14.18 26.28 -18.27
CA THR A 18 -13.94 26.27 -19.58
C THR A 18 -12.69 26.86 -19.98
N ASN A 19 -12.12 27.65 -19.17
CA ASN A 19 -10.89 28.23 -19.57
C ASN A 19 -9.80 27.32 -19.23
N ASN A 20 -9.41 26.56 -20.19
CA ASN A 20 -8.43 25.59 -19.97
C ASN A 20 -7.06 26.06 -20.15
N ASN A 21 -6.87 27.27 -20.47
CA ASN A 21 -5.53 27.75 -20.74
C ASN A 21 -4.70 27.88 -19.49
N SER A 22 -5.34 27.84 -18.34
CA SER A 22 -4.62 27.97 -17.08
C SER A 22 -3.91 26.69 -16.67
N PHE A 23 -4.23 25.57 -17.31
CA PHE A 23 -3.69 24.29 -16.88
C PHE A 23 -3.02 23.58 -18.04
N PRO A 24 -1.90 22.90 -17.76
CA PRO A 24 -1.27 22.12 -18.81
C PRO A 24 -2.16 20.93 -19.18
N PRO A 25 -1.96 20.37 -20.34
CA PRO A 25 -2.65 19.15 -20.71
C PRO A 25 -2.38 18.06 -19.71
N VAL A 26 -3.37 17.23 -19.49
CA VAL A 26 -3.22 16.09 -18.58
C VAL A 26 -2.28 15.07 -19.19
N ASN A 27 -1.30 14.65 -18.42
CA ASN A 27 -0.37 13.61 -18.83
C ASN A 27 -0.43 12.47 -17.81
N THR A 28 -0.96 11.35 -18.22
CA THR A 28 -1.20 10.23 -17.33
C THR A 28 -0.02 9.28 -17.20
N ARG A 29 1.09 9.57 -17.85
CA ARG A 29 2.19 8.61 -17.91
C ARG A 29 2.68 8.20 -16.54
N GLN A 30 2.98 9.17 -15.68
CA GLN A 30 3.52 8.86 -14.35
C GLN A 30 2.50 8.12 -13.49
N LEU A 31 1.24 8.50 -13.59
CA LEU A 31 0.19 7.82 -12.85
C LEU A 31 0.10 6.35 -13.25
N LYS A 32 0.18 6.06 -14.55
CA LYS A 32 0.15 4.69 -15.03
C LYS A 32 1.35 3.88 -14.57
N ILE A 33 2.53 4.49 -14.56
CA ILE A 33 3.74 3.84 -14.08
C ILE A 33 3.60 3.52 -12.60
N SER A 34 3.11 4.47 -11.81
CA SER A 34 2.91 4.27 -10.38
C SER A 34 1.91 3.15 -10.11
N ALA A 35 0.80 3.14 -10.83
CA ALA A 35 -0.21 2.11 -10.67
C ALA A 35 0.33 0.73 -11.01
N LYS A 36 1.17 0.65 -12.03
CA LYS A 36 1.77 -0.64 -12.40
C LYS A 36 2.77 -1.10 -11.37
N SER A 37 3.57 -0.18 -10.86
CA SER A 37 4.57 -0.51 -9.86
C SER A 37 3.93 -0.93 -8.54
N ILE A 38 2.80 -0.31 -8.17
CA ILE A 38 2.14 -0.66 -6.92
C ILE A 38 1.58 -2.08 -6.98
N GLN A 39 1.23 -2.59 -8.15
CA GLN A 39 0.76 -3.96 -8.27
C GLN A 39 1.82 -4.96 -7.85
N ALA A 40 3.08 -4.72 -8.23
CA ALA A 40 4.18 -5.57 -7.80
C ALA A 40 4.38 -5.48 -6.29
N ILE A 41 4.24 -4.29 -5.71
CA ILE A 41 4.34 -4.13 -4.26
C ILE A 41 3.22 -4.90 -3.56
N MET A 42 2.00 -4.84 -4.11
CA MET A 42 0.88 -5.58 -3.55
C MET A 42 1.12 -7.09 -3.56
N GLN A 43 1.69 -7.61 -4.65
CA GLN A 43 2.04 -9.02 -4.72
C GLN A 43 3.08 -9.40 -3.68
N GLN A 44 4.08 -8.56 -3.49
CA GLN A 44 5.10 -8.78 -2.48
C GLN A 44 4.49 -8.74 -1.07
N SER A 45 3.63 -7.77 -0.80
CA SER A 45 3.00 -7.67 0.52
C SER A 45 2.13 -8.88 0.81
N GLN A 46 1.58 -9.51 -0.21
CA GLN A 46 0.77 -10.72 -0.02
C GLN A 46 1.60 -11.90 0.46
N LEU A 47 2.89 -11.95 0.13
CA LEU A 47 3.76 -13.00 0.67
C LEU A 47 3.76 -12.95 2.20
N LEU A 48 3.85 -11.76 2.76
CA LEU A 48 3.83 -11.57 4.20
C LEU A 48 2.46 -11.88 4.80
N THR A 49 1.40 -11.30 4.25
CA THR A 49 0.08 -11.49 4.81
C THR A 49 -0.39 -12.93 4.73
N SER A 50 -0.03 -13.63 3.65
CA SER A 50 -0.34 -15.06 3.54
C SER A 50 0.40 -15.88 4.59
N LYS A 51 1.67 -15.57 4.83
CA LYS A 51 2.44 -16.30 5.83
C LYS A 51 1.86 -16.08 7.23
N ILE A 52 1.47 -14.86 7.55
CA ILE A 52 0.85 -14.57 8.84
C ILE A 52 -0.47 -15.33 8.98
N ALA A 53 -1.30 -15.31 7.94
CA ALA A 53 -2.62 -15.93 7.99
C ALA A 53 -2.54 -17.44 8.07
N ASP A 54 -1.53 -18.05 7.45
CA ASP A 54 -1.47 -19.49 7.28
C ASP A 54 -0.58 -20.20 8.30
N SER A 55 0.23 -19.45 9.04
CA SER A 55 1.17 -20.06 9.99
C SER A 55 1.02 -19.44 11.36
N GLU A 56 0.48 -20.20 12.27
CA GLU A 56 0.31 -19.78 13.68
C GLU A 56 1.68 -19.44 14.29
N GLN A 57 2.68 -20.26 14.01
CA GLN A 57 4.01 -20.05 14.58
C GLN A 57 4.63 -18.75 14.07
N PHE A 58 4.49 -18.48 12.77
CA PHE A 58 5.02 -17.25 12.20
C PHE A 58 4.33 -16.03 12.81
N ALA A 59 3.01 -16.07 12.90
CA ALA A 59 2.24 -14.97 13.49
C ALA A 59 2.66 -14.73 14.93
N HIS A 60 2.83 -15.80 15.72
CA HIS A 60 3.27 -15.70 17.10
C HIS A 60 4.66 -15.07 17.20
N ASP A 61 5.59 -15.52 16.37
CA ASP A 61 6.97 -15.04 16.42
C ASP A 61 7.03 -13.58 16.03
N LEU A 62 6.29 -13.19 14.99
CA LEU A 62 6.27 -11.81 14.53
C LEU A 62 5.68 -10.88 15.60
N MET A 63 4.55 -11.26 16.17
CA MET A 63 3.91 -10.46 17.19
C MET A 63 4.79 -10.34 18.44
N SER A 64 5.42 -11.45 18.85
CA SER A 64 6.32 -11.44 20.00
C SER A 64 7.50 -10.52 19.79
N ALA A 65 8.14 -10.59 18.62
CA ALA A 65 9.28 -9.73 18.32
C ALA A 65 8.87 -8.27 18.29
N ALA A 66 7.72 -7.97 17.72
CA ALA A 66 7.23 -6.61 17.64
C ALA A 66 6.88 -6.05 19.03
N GLN A 67 6.25 -6.85 19.88
CA GLN A 67 5.91 -6.43 21.23
C GLN A 67 7.15 -6.14 22.08
N LEU A 68 8.25 -6.81 21.78
CA LEU A 68 9.52 -6.55 22.45
C LEU A 68 10.31 -5.44 21.76
N SER A 69 9.74 -4.81 20.74
CA SER A 69 10.39 -3.79 19.94
C SER A 69 11.72 -4.29 19.34
N ASN A 70 11.80 -5.57 19.04
CA ASN A 70 12.99 -6.15 18.45
C ASN A 70 12.94 -6.01 16.93
N LYS A 71 13.32 -4.83 16.46
CA LYS A 71 13.20 -4.49 15.04
C LYS A 71 14.02 -5.43 14.16
N ALA A 72 15.21 -5.80 14.60
CA ALA A 72 16.05 -6.70 13.81
C ALA A 72 15.39 -8.05 13.57
N GLU A 73 14.75 -8.59 14.59
CA GLU A 73 14.06 -9.85 14.45
C GLU A 73 12.80 -9.72 13.59
N VAL A 74 12.04 -8.64 13.77
CA VAL A 74 10.87 -8.37 12.95
C VAL A 74 11.27 -8.29 11.47
N ASP A 75 12.31 -7.53 11.17
CA ASP A 75 12.75 -7.35 9.79
C ASP A 75 13.25 -8.68 9.20
N LYS A 76 13.90 -9.49 10.00
CA LYS A 76 14.37 -10.80 9.57
C LYS A 76 13.19 -11.73 9.25
N LEU A 77 12.17 -11.74 10.08
CA LEU A 77 10.98 -12.55 9.86
C LEU A 77 10.26 -12.11 8.59
N ILE A 78 10.10 -10.81 8.40
CA ILE A 78 9.45 -10.29 7.20
C ILE A 78 10.24 -10.68 5.95
N THR A 79 11.55 -10.52 5.99
CA THR A 79 12.41 -10.87 4.85
C THR A 79 12.31 -12.37 4.55
N SER A 80 12.12 -13.20 5.56
CA SER A 80 12.05 -14.65 5.36
C SER A 80 10.83 -15.08 4.55
N THR A 81 9.84 -14.22 4.37
CA THR A 81 8.66 -14.55 3.58
C THR A 81 8.90 -14.45 2.09
N GLY A 82 10.06 -14.01 1.66
CA GLY A 82 10.40 -13.88 0.25
C GLY A 82 10.32 -12.47 -0.29
N ILE A 83 10.02 -11.49 0.58
CA ILE A 83 9.97 -10.09 0.17
C ILE A 83 11.36 -9.62 -0.19
N THR A 84 11.48 -9.00 -1.36
CA THR A 84 12.75 -8.47 -1.86
C THR A 84 12.77 -6.95 -1.97
N ILE A 85 11.61 -6.30 -1.88
CA ILE A 85 11.55 -4.85 -1.97
C ILE A 85 11.85 -4.23 -0.61
N LYS A 86 12.20 -2.94 -0.64
CA LYS A 86 12.53 -2.21 0.56
C LYS A 86 11.30 -1.98 1.41
N PHE A 87 11.46 -2.11 2.71
CA PHE A 87 10.36 -1.86 3.64
C PHE A 87 10.89 -1.24 4.93
N ASP A 88 10.00 -0.61 5.67
CA ASP A 88 10.27 -0.09 6.99
C ASP A 88 9.11 -0.46 7.91
N THR A 89 9.41 -0.69 9.19
CA THR A 89 8.42 -1.16 10.16
C THR A 89 8.33 -0.19 11.32
N LYS A 90 7.10 -0.02 11.83
CA LYS A 90 6.83 0.73 13.05
C LYS A 90 5.91 -0.10 13.92
N PHE A 91 6.14 -0.02 15.23
CA PHE A 91 5.35 -0.78 16.19
C PHE A 91 4.50 0.15 17.03
N THR A 92 3.31 -0.31 17.38
CA THR A 92 2.43 0.36 18.33
C THR A 92 2.00 -0.70 19.34
N PRO A 93 1.43 -0.30 20.49
CA PRO A 93 0.91 -1.30 21.41
C PRO A 93 -0.16 -2.19 20.78
N ASP A 94 -0.83 -1.69 19.75
CA ASP A 94 -1.97 -2.38 19.16
C ASP A 94 -1.67 -3.06 17.84
N GLY A 95 -0.46 -2.97 17.33
CA GLY A 95 -0.18 -3.56 16.03
C GLY A 95 1.16 -3.16 15.44
N ILE A 96 1.27 -3.41 14.15
CA ILE A 96 2.48 -3.12 13.37
C ILE A 96 2.10 -2.44 12.07
N GLN A 97 2.93 -1.50 11.64
CA GLN A 97 2.81 -0.87 10.34
C GLN A 97 4.05 -1.23 9.51
N ILE A 98 3.83 -1.63 8.28
CA ILE A 98 4.90 -2.01 7.38
C ILE A 98 4.74 -1.20 6.11
N ARG A 99 5.74 -0.37 5.82
CA ARG A 99 5.69 0.47 4.62
C ARG A 99 6.65 -0.06 3.59
N PHE A 100 6.11 -0.42 2.44
CA PHE A 100 6.89 -0.83 1.29
C PHE A 100 7.05 0.34 0.34
N THR A 101 8.24 0.52 -0.21
CA THR A 101 8.49 1.60 -1.17
C THR A 101 9.23 1.04 -2.36
N GLU A 102 8.96 1.62 -3.52
CA GLU A 102 9.64 1.24 -4.74
C GLU A 102 10.07 2.49 -5.46
N HIS A 103 11.37 2.70 -5.53
CA HIS A 103 11.96 3.90 -6.13
C HIS A 103 11.33 5.15 -5.56
N ALA A 104 11.08 6.14 -6.40
CA ALA A 104 10.47 7.37 -5.97
C ALA A 104 9.00 7.46 -6.34
N CYS A 105 8.43 6.42 -6.93
CA CYS A 105 7.10 6.54 -7.51
C CYS A 105 5.99 6.29 -6.51
N CYS A 106 6.17 5.36 -5.56
CA CYS A 106 4.99 4.81 -4.91
C CYS A 106 5.35 4.03 -3.66
N GLY A 107 4.34 3.84 -2.85
CA GLY A 107 4.50 3.07 -1.63
C GLY A 107 3.17 2.48 -1.19
N LEU A 108 3.24 1.50 -0.31
CA LEU A 108 2.08 0.86 0.27
C LEU A 108 2.36 0.63 1.75
N THR A 109 1.42 1.01 2.60
CA THR A 109 1.54 0.77 4.03
C THR A 109 0.50 -0.22 4.47
N LEU A 110 0.94 -1.32 5.08
CA LEU A 110 0.07 -2.25 5.76
C LEU A 110 -0.05 -1.85 7.21
N ILE A 111 -1.26 -1.90 7.72
CA ILE A 111 -1.54 -1.67 9.14
C ILE A 111 -2.22 -2.93 9.63
N LEU A 112 -1.56 -3.64 10.54
CA LEU A 112 -2.06 -4.91 11.06
C LEU A 112 -2.19 -4.80 12.57
N ASP A 113 -3.40 -4.98 13.07
CA ASP A 113 -3.69 -4.90 14.51
C ASP A 113 -3.66 -6.30 15.14
N TRP A 114 -3.42 -6.34 16.44
CA TRP A 114 -3.51 -7.57 17.21
C TRP A 114 -4.22 -7.40 18.54
#